data_021ff55f0f6b96dfc38cb68cf8aaa915
#
_entry.id   021ff55f0f6b96dfc38cb68cf8aaa915
#
_cell.length_a   1.000
_cell.length_b   1.000
_cell.length_c   1.000
_cell.angle_alpha   90.00
_cell.angle_beta   90.00
_cell.angle_gamma   90.00
#
_symmetry.space_group_name_H-M   'P 1'
#
loop_
_entity.id
_entity.type
_entity.pdbx_description
1 polymer ?
#
loop_
_entity_poly.entity_id
_entity_poly.type
_entity_poly.pdbx_seq_one_letter_code
_entity_poly.pdbx_strand_id
1 'polypeptide(L)'
;MNDSELFDRYARMNLPTSFRVIGIGEATKEIIETVKSYGYDCVSATVLTEPFECVPTDEDKMVIIVVKDNEDHANSIAKTFHDAGVLTLGLLDNADFDCYDSVVSEASCAEYPGIIKAILQPIVTQGMIAYDFNDLQTTLTDAKHFLLKSVTRCGNERVAEAIGDIKRALSSSKLDKIERLSIFLYFNKEGELPLVIQEMTALTDIISELPESVYAIWAVYPDESMKDDEVKVT
;
A
#
# COMPACT_ATOMS: atom_id res chain seq x y z
N MET A 1 -5.37 30.03 13.40
CA MET A 1 -5.40 28.55 13.48
C MET A 1 -6.85 28.20 13.62
N ASN A 2 -7.39 27.46 12.67
CA ASN A 2 -8.81 27.11 12.58
C ASN A 2 -9.09 25.93 13.54
N ASP A 3 -10.29 25.83 14.12
CA ASP A 3 -10.67 24.74 15.03
C ASP A 3 -10.50 23.33 14.41
N SER A 4 -10.66 23.22 13.09
CA SER A 4 -10.36 22.01 12.31
C SER A 4 -8.87 21.65 12.34
N GLU A 5 -7.98 22.60 12.17
CA GLU A 5 -6.52 22.37 12.24
C GLU A 5 -6.06 21.98 13.64
N LEU A 6 -6.74 22.51 14.67
CA LEU A 6 -6.47 22.15 16.07
C LEU A 6 -6.95 20.72 16.35
N PHE A 7 -8.13 20.35 15.85
CA PHE A 7 -8.71 19.03 16.02
C PHE A 7 -7.88 17.96 15.30
N ASP A 8 -7.44 18.22 14.06
CA ASP A 8 -6.56 17.34 13.29
C ASP A 8 -5.20 17.17 13.97
N ARG A 9 -4.67 18.25 14.58
CA ARG A 9 -3.40 18.19 15.31
C ARG A 9 -3.52 17.37 16.60
N TYR A 10 -4.63 17.49 17.34
CA TYR A 10 -4.88 16.69 18.56
C TYR A 10 -5.16 15.23 18.21
N ALA A 11 -5.87 14.95 17.12
CA ALA A 11 -6.12 13.61 16.65
C ALA A 11 -4.82 12.90 16.26
N ARG A 12 -3.87 13.60 15.60
CA ARG A 12 -2.57 13.06 15.23
C ARG A 12 -1.61 12.86 16.41
N MET A 13 -1.72 13.66 17.47
CA MET A 13 -0.81 13.56 18.64
C MET A 13 -1.08 12.34 19.54
N ASN A 14 -2.22 11.66 19.39
CA ASN A 14 -2.63 10.54 20.25
C ASN A 14 -2.95 9.27 19.46
N LEU A 15 -2.60 9.17 18.17
CA LEU A 15 -2.75 7.92 17.44
C LEU A 15 -1.66 6.94 17.89
N PRO A 16 -2.04 5.80 18.47
CA PRO A 16 -1.07 4.75 18.76
C PRO A 16 -0.43 4.27 17.45
N THR A 17 0.80 3.81 17.52
CA THR A 17 1.47 3.18 16.39
C THR A 17 0.72 1.90 16.03
N SER A 18 -0.07 1.94 14.96
CA SER A 18 -0.93 0.82 14.57
C SER A 18 -0.34 -0.02 13.45
N PHE A 19 0.69 0.48 12.76
CA PHE A 19 1.30 -0.18 11.62
C PHE A 19 2.81 -0.30 11.83
N ARG A 20 3.34 -1.51 11.62
CA ARG A 20 4.78 -1.76 11.74
C ARG A 20 5.38 -2.10 10.39
N VAL A 21 6.60 -1.62 10.15
CA VAL A 21 7.47 -2.06 9.06
C VAL A 21 8.75 -2.59 9.68
N ILE A 22 9.03 -3.86 9.50
CA ILE A 22 10.17 -4.55 10.11
C ILE A 22 11.09 -5.04 9.01
N GLY A 23 12.30 -4.47 8.96
CA GLY A 23 13.36 -4.96 8.09
C GLY A 23 14.22 -6.00 8.81
N ILE A 24 14.45 -7.14 8.21
CA ILE A 24 15.29 -8.20 8.76
C ILE A 24 16.68 -8.11 8.13
N GLY A 25 17.69 -7.91 9.00
CA GLY A 25 19.09 -7.79 8.62
C GLY A 25 19.51 -6.39 8.13
N GLU A 26 20.80 -6.08 8.23
CA GLU A 26 21.39 -4.79 7.82
C GLU A 26 21.11 -4.44 6.36
N ALA A 27 20.96 -5.45 5.50
CA ALA A 27 20.67 -5.25 4.08
C ALA A 27 19.34 -4.51 3.82
N THR A 28 18.43 -4.45 4.81
CA THR A 28 17.13 -3.76 4.71
C THR A 28 17.16 -2.32 5.20
N LYS A 29 18.27 -1.87 5.78
CA LYS A 29 18.42 -0.57 6.46
C LYS A 29 18.02 0.62 5.57
N GLU A 30 18.50 0.66 4.34
CA GLU A 30 18.20 1.74 3.40
C GLU A 30 16.70 1.82 3.08
N ILE A 31 16.03 0.67 2.96
CA ILE A 31 14.59 0.59 2.76
C ILE A 31 13.87 1.18 3.97
N ILE A 32 14.25 0.75 5.17
CA ILE A 32 13.61 1.20 6.41
C ILE A 32 13.83 2.69 6.67
N GLU A 33 15.02 3.22 6.42
CA GLU A 33 15.27 4.67 6.51
C GLU A 33 14.43 5.47 5.51
N THR A 34 14.24 4.94 4.29
CA THR A 34 13.33 5.55 3.32
C THR A 34 11.88 5.56 3.83
N VAL A 35 11.41 4.46 4.42
CA VAL A 35 10.06 4.39 5.00
C VAL A 35 9.88 5.39 6.14
N LYS A 36 10.88 5.53 7.03
CA LYS A 36 10.85 6.56 8.10
C LYS A 36 10.72 7.98 7.55
N SER A 37 11.34 8.24 6.39
CA SER A 37 11.29 9.58 5.76
C SER A 37 9.89 9.97 5.28
N TYR A 38 8.94 9.04 5.18
CA TYR A 38 7.55 9.37 4.84
C TYR A 38 6.82 10.12 5.95
N GLY A 39 7.31 10.04 7.20
CA GLY A 39 6.81 10.84 8.32
C GLY A 39 5.38 10.49 8.77
N TYR A 40 4.96 9.25 8.64
CA TYR A 40 3.63 8.81 9.09
C TYR A 40 3.62 8.53 10.59
N ASP A 41 2.88 9.32 11.37
CA ASP A 41 2.87 9.27 12.85
C ASP A 41 2.40 7.92 13.43
N CYS A 42 1.51 7.20 12.70
CA CYS A 42 0.98 5.91 13.13
C CYS A 42 1.80 4.70 12.62
N VAL A 43 2.96 4.94 12.00
CA VAL A 43 3.84 3.90 11.45
C VAL A 43 5.16 3.86 12.21
N SER A 44 5.52 2.71 12.74
CA SER A 44 6.88 2.45 13.22
C SER A 44 7.67 1.65 12.18
N ALA A 45 8.92 2.04 11.94
CA ALA A 45 9.80 1.34 11.03
C ALA A 45 11.13 1.03 11.72
N THR A 46 11.50 -0.26 11.80
CA THR A 46 12.68 -0.73 12.53
C THR A 46 13.47 -1.77 11.74
N VAL A 47 14.77 -1.84 11.97
CA VAL A 47 15.63 -2.91 11.46
C VAL A 47 15.99 -3.82 12.61
N LEU A 48 15.80 -5.12 12.42
CA LEU A 48 16.26 -6.16 13.36
C LEU A 48 17.53 -6.80 12.79
N THR A 49 18.65 -6.58 13.44
CA THR A 49 19.97 -7.08 13.00
C THR A 49 20.40 -8.36 13.70
N GLU A 50 19.78 -8.65 14.83
CA GLU A 50 20.00 -9.88 15.61
C GLU A 50 18.66 -10.58 15.87
N PRO A 51 18.66 -11.86 16.26
CA PRO A 51 17.44 -12.59 16.56
C PRO A 51 16.80 -12.08 17.87
N PHE A 52 16.19 -10.91 17.82
CA PHE A 52 15.32 -10.41 18.88
C PHE A 52 13.91 -10.95 18.72
N GLU A 53 13.30 -11.30 19.83
CA GLU A 53 11.85 -11.54 19.87
C GLU A 53 11.14 -10.21 19.59
N CYS A 54 10.47 -10.11 18.48
CA CYS A 54 9.56 -9.01 18.17
C CYS A 54 8.14 -9.54 18.29
N VAL A 55 7.43 -9.07 19.31
CA VAL A 55 6.06 -9.52 19.59
C VAL A 55 5.05 -8.41 19.27
N PRO A 56 3.84 -8.78 18.83
CA PRO A 56 2.77 -7.82 18.63
C PRO A 56 2.26 -7.28 19.97
N THR A 57 1.67 -6.10 19.92
CA THR A 57 0.88 -5.49 20.99
C THR A 57 -0.60 -5.43 20.60
N ASP A 58 -1.48 -5.13 21.55
CA ASP A 58 -2.92 -5.00 21.28
C ASP A 58 -3.26 -3.83 20.32
N GLU A 59 -2.31 -2.94 20.08
CA GLU A 59 -2.45 -1.79 19.18
C GLU A 59 -2.07 -2.11 17.74
N ASP A 60 -1.32 -3.19 17.50
CA ASP A 60 -0.85 -3.55 16.17
C ASP A 60 -2.00 -4.07 15.31
N LYS A 61 -2.23 -3.44 14.18
CA LYS A 61 -3.23 -3.83 13.19
C LYS A 61 -2.60 -4.50 11.96
N MET A 62 -1.40 -4.06 11.61
CA MET A 62 -0.67 -4.59 10.45
C MET A 62 0.83 -4.58 10.70
N VAL A 63 1.50 -5.59 10.17
CA VAL A 63 2.95 -5.64 10.04
C VAL A 63 3.35 -5.91 8.59
N ILE A 64 4.33 -5.17 8.09
CA ILE A 64 5.00 -5.41 6.81
C ILE A 64 6.43 -5.87 7.12
N ILE A 65 6.76 -7.09 6.74
CA ILE A 65 8.07 -7.69 6.96
C ILE A 65 8.87 -7.65 5.67
N VAL A 66 10.03 -7.01 5.74
CA VAL A 66 10.95 -6.81 4.60
C VAL A 66 12.19 -7.65 4.82
N VAL A 67 12.52 -8.49 3.87
CA VAL A 67 13.66 -9.40 3.96
C VAL A 67 14.49 -9.34 2.68
N LYS A 68 15.79 -9.42 2.83
CA LYS A 68 16.75 -9.68 1.74
C LYS A 68 17.57 -10.93 2.02
N ASP A 69 17.81 -11.20 3.30
CA ASP A 69 18.57 -12.34 3.79
C ASP A 69 17.91 -12.83 5.07
N ASN A 70 18.05 -14.12 5.41
CA ASN A 70 17.52 -14.73 6.64
C ASN A 70 15.99 -14.84 6.71
N GLU A 71 15.41 -15.53 5.73
CA GLU A 71 13.98 -15.76 5.59
C GLU A 71 13.38 -16.59 6.75
N ASP A 72 14.13 -17.54 7.31
CA ASP A 72 13.66 -18.35 8.45
C ASP A 72 13.33 -17.49 9.67
N HIS A 73 14.17 -16.50 9.97
CA HIS A 73 13.90 -15.55 11.05
C HIS A 73 12.69 -14.67 10.77
N ALA A 74 12.54 -14.22 9.53
CA ALA A 74 11.39 -13.45 9.08
C ALA A 74 10.09 -14.24 9.22
N ASN A 75 10.07 -15.49 8.78
CA ASN A 75 8.91 -16.38 8.90
C ASN A 75 8.53 -16.62 10.36
N SER A 76 9.49 -16.75 11.27
CA SER A 76 9.24 -16.86 12.71
C SER A 76 8.56 -15.63 13.29
N ILE A 77 9.02 -14.42 12.91
CA ILE A 77 8.40 -13.16 13.35
C ILE A 77 7.01 -13.04 12.72
N ALA A 78 6.88 -13.28 11.41
CA ALA A 78 5.60 -13.25 10.70
C ALA A 78 4.56 -14.12 11.39
N LYS A 79 4.94 -15.37 11.72
CA LYS A 79 4.06 -16.30 12.42
C LYS A 79 3.55 -15.74 13.75
N THR A 80 4.41 -15.08 14.52
CA THR A 80 4.01 -14.50 15.81
C THR A 80 2.95 -13.41 15.66
N PHE A 81 3.06 -12.56 14.63
CA PHE A 81 2.07 -11.54 14.33
C PHE A 81 0.78 -12.12 13.73
N HIS A 82 0.92 -13.04 12.79
CA HIS A 82 -0.22 -13.72 12.15
C HIS A 82 -1.06 -14.50 13.16
N ASP A 83 -0.43 -15.29 14.05
CA ASP A 83 -1.11 -16.02 15.10
C ASP A 83 -1.83 -15.11 16.12
N ALA A 84 -1.39 -13.85 16.23
CA ALA A 84 -2.04 -12.81 17.03
C ALA A 84 -3.19 -12.09 16.31
N GLY A 85 -3.47 -12.45 15.05
CA GLY A 85 -4.53 -11.83 14.24
C GLY A 85 -4.17 -10.46 13.64
N VAL A 86 -2.88 -10.14 13.58
CA VAL A 86 -2.36 -8.92 12.94
C VAL A 86 -2.22 -9.19 11.45
N LEU A 87 -2.75 -8.31 10.58
CA LEU A 87 -2.56 -8.43 9.13
C LEU A 87 -1.06 -8.45 8.80
N THR A 88 -0.57 -9.58 8.31
CA THR A 88 0.86 -9.83 8.12
C THR A 88 1.22 -9.91 6.65
N LEU A 89 2.00 -8.93 6.18
CA LEU A 89 2.42 -8.79 4.79
C LEU A 89 3.92 -9.05 4.65
N GLY A 90 4.29 -9.77 3.59
CA GLY A 90 5.68 -10.11 3.27
C GLY A 90 6.22 -9.44 2.02
N LEU A 91 7.41 -8.84 2.11
CA LEU A 91 8.21 -8.38 0.98
C LEU A 91 9.51 -9.20 0.96
N LEU A 92 9.43 -10.39 0.37
CA LEU A 92 10.50 -11.39 0.31
C LEU A 92 10.23 -12.37 -0.85
N ASP A 93 11.27 -13.13 -1.24
CA ASP A 93 11.20 -14.06 -2.37
C ASP A 93 10.66 -15.44 -1.96
N ASN A 94 11.07 -15.98 -0.81
CA ASN A 94 10.72 -17.33 -0.34
C ASN A 94 9.96 -17.28 0.98
N ALA A 95 8.66 -16.98 0.91
CA ALA A 95 7.79 -16.93 2.07
C ALA A 95 7.28 -18.31 2.46
N ASP A 96 7.15 -18.55 3.76
CA ASP A 96 6.23 -19.57 4.29
C ASP A 96 4.84 -18.97 4.34
N PHE A 97 3.98 -19.32 3.37
CA PHE A 97 2.64 -18.76 3.22
C PHE A 97 1.69 -19.05 4.37
N ASP A 98 2.04 -19.98 5.27
CA ASP A 98 1.27 -20.22 6.49
C ASP A 98 1.53 -19.15 7.57
N CYS A 99 2.51 -18.26 7.34
CA CYS A 99 2.88 -17.18 8.26
C CYS A 99 2.44 -15.79 7.78
N TYR A 100 1.92 -15.66 6.56
CA TYR A 100 1.56 -14.37 5.95
C TYR A 100 0.14 -14.42 5.37
N ASP A 101 -0.61 -13.34 5.56
CA ASP A 101 -1.87 -13.12 4.85
C ASP A 101 -1.61 -12.92 3.35
N SER A 102 -0.55 -12.18 3.03
CA SER A 102 -0.20 -11.90 1.64
C SER A 102 1.27 -11.54 1.46
N VAL A 103 1.83 -11.98 0.34
CA VAL A 103 3.23 -11.74 -0.04
C VAL A 103 3.28 -11.04 -1.39
N VAL A 104 4.17 -10.06 -1.52
CA VAL A 104 4.35 -9.36 -2.79
C VAL A 104 4.85 -10.31 -3.88
N SER A 105 4.28 -10.20 -5.08
CA SER A 105 4.72 -10.92 -6.26
C SER A 105 5.37 -9.96 -7.27
N GLU A 106 6.38 -10.45 -7.98
CA GLU A 106 7.02 -9.75 -9.11
C GLU A 106 7.57 -8.37 -8.75
N ALA A 107 8.19 -8.24 -7.60
CA ALA A 107 8.82 -7.01 -7.14
C ALA A 107 10.29 -7.25 -6.79
N SER A 108 11.14 -6.31 -7.14
CA SER A 108 12.52 -6.27 -6.70
C SER A 108 12.68 -5.48 -5.41
N CYS A 109 13.75 -5.75 -4.65
CA CYS A 109 14.06 -4.98 -3.45
C CYS A 109 14.14 -3.46 -3.65
N ALA A 110 14.49 -3.01 -4.86
CA ALA A 110 14.52 -1.59 -5.20
C ALA A 110 13.12 -0.95 -5.22
N GLU A 111 12.07 -1.75 -5.45
CA GLU A 111 10.68 -1.30 -5.50
C GLU A 111 10.01 -1.32 -4.12
N TYR A 112 10.57 -2.03 -3.13
CA TYR A 112 9.96 -2.19 -1.81
C TYR A 112 9.58 -0.88 -1.11
N PRO A 113 10.41 0.19 -1.10
CA PRO A 113 9.97 1.45 -0.51
C PRO A 113 8.70 2.00 -1.14
N GLY A 114 8.62 1.98 -2.48
CA GLY A 114 7.45 2.41 -3.23
C GLY A 114 6.20 1.57 -2.95
N ILE A 115 6.36 0.25 -2.82
CA ILE A 115 5.28 -0.68 -2.47
C ILE A 115 4.77 -0.40 -1.05
N ILE A 116 5.67 -0.24 -0.08
CA ILE A 116 5.31 0.10 1.31
C ILE A 116 4.55 1.43 1.35
N LYS A 117 5.04 2.45 0.61
CA LYS A 117 4.33 3.72 0.50
C LYS A 117 2.92 3.54 -0.08
N ALA A 118 2.78 2.76 -1.14
CA ALA A 118 1.51 2.54 -1.81
C ALA A 118 0.49 1.77 -0.93
N ILE A 119 0.96 0.92 -0.02
CA ILE A 119 0.12 0.23 0.96
C ILE A 119 -0.29 1.18 2.09
N LEU A 120 0.66 1.94 2.64
CA LEU A 120 0.44 2.78 3.81
C LEU A 120 -0.29 4.08 3.47
N GLN A 121 0.11 4.78 2.42
CA GLN A 121 -0.41 6.11 2.09
C GLN A 121 -1.95 6.17 2.06
N PRO A 122 -2.67 5.24 1.42
CA PRO A 122 -4.14 5.28 1.37
C PRO A 122 -4.81 5.20 2.75
N ILE A 123 -4.24 4.46 3.69
CA ILE A 123 -4.84 4.24 5.02
C ILE A 123 -4.39 5.25 6.08
N VAL A 124 -3.34 6.03 5.80
CA VAL A 124 -2.81 7.03 6.76
C VAL A 124 -3.05 8.48 6.32
N THR A 125 -3.50 8.69 5.07
CA THR A 125 -3.81 10.02 4.54
C THR A 125 -5.29 10.15 4.23
N GLN A 126 -5.82 11.37 4.32
CA GLN A 126 -7.22 11.62 4.03
C GLN A 126 -7.43 11.74 2.52
N GLY A 127 -8.24 10.84 1.96
CA GLY A 127 -8.67 10.88 0.56
C GLY A 127 -9.92 11.74 0.35
N MET A 128 -10.17 12.15 -0.89
CA MET A 128 -11.47 12.71 -1.32
C MET A 128 -12.55 11.62 -1.36
N ILE A 129 -12.17 10.42 -1.71
CA ILE A 129 -12.96 9.20 -1.56
C ILE A 129 -12.13 8.32 -0.62
N ALA A 130 -12.72 7.98 0.52
CA ALA A 130 -12.02 7.32 1.61
C ALA A 130 -11.75 5.84 1.28
N TYR A 131 -10.59 5.39 1.72
CA TYR A 131 -10.19 3.99 1.82
C TYR A 131 -9.54 3.83 3.20
N ASP A 132 -9.96 2.88 3.95
CA ASP A 132 -9.46 2.70 5.31
C ASP A 132 -8.74 1.36 5.51
N PHE A 133 -8.32 1.11 6.73
CA PHE A 133 -7.63 -0.14 7.06
C PHE A 133 -8.51 -1.38 6.86
N ASN A 134 -9.82 -1.28 7.06
CA ASN A 134 -10.72 -2.42 6.86
C ASN A 134 -10.82 -2.80 5.37
N ASP A 135 -10.79 -1.81 4.48
CA ASP A 135 -10.75 -2.01 3.03
C ASP A 135 -9.45 -2.73 2.62
N LEU A 136 -8.30 -2.26 3.15
CA LEU A 136 -7.01 -2.90 2.93
C LEU A 136 -6.99 -4.33 3.47
N GLN A 137 -7.48 -4.55 4.69
CA GLN A 137 -7.57 -5.86 5.30
C GLN A 137 -8.45 -6.79 4.46
N THR A 138 -9.62 -6.34 4.02
CA THR A 138 -10.49 -7.11 3.13
C THR A 138 -9.79 -7.49 1.83
N THR A 139 -8.94 -6.62 1.30
CA THR A 139 -8.21 -6.88 0.05
C THR A 139 -7.08 -7.90 0.23
N LEU A 140 -6.37 -7.88 1.36
CA LEU A 140 -5.10 -8.61 1.53
C LEU A 140 -5.16 -9.83 2.46
N THR A 141 -6.17 -9.95 3.35
CA THR A 141 -6.28 -11.14 4.22
C THR A 141 -6.49 -12.40 3.40
N ASP A 142 -5.73 -13.44 3.68
CA ASP A 142 -5.76 -14.76 3.00
C ASP A 142 -5.58 -14.70 1.48
N ALA A 143 -5.05 -13.60 0.96
CA ALA A 143 -4.85 -13.44 -0.49
C ALA A 143 -3.63 -14.21 -1.01
N LYS A 144 -2.76 -14.69 -0.13
CA LYS A 144 -1.48 -15.37 -0.40
C LYS A 144 -0.49 -14.51 -1.20
N HIS A 145 -0.94 -13.92 -2.28
CA HIS A 145 -0.12 -13.06 -3.14
C HIS A 145 -0.83 -11.76 -3.46
N PHE A 146 -0.08 -10.67 -3.49
CA PHE A 146 -0.52 -9.42 -4.08
C PHE A 146 0.49 -8.91 -5.10
N LEU A 147 -0.01 -8.14 -6.05
CA LEU A 147 0.78 -7.47 -7.08
C LEU A 147 0.44 -5.98 -7.05
N LEU A 148 1.45 -5.14 -7.10
CA LEU A 148 1.27 -3.70 -7.15
C LEU A 148 1.88 -3.15 -8.45
N LYS A 149 1.11 -2.31 -9.14
CA LYS A 149 1.57 -1.57 -10.31
C LYS A 149 1.18 -0.11 -10.16
N SER A 150 2.11 0.77 -10.48
CA SER A 150 1.88 2.23 -10.46
C SER A 150 2.33 2.83 -11.78
N VAL A 151 1.50 3.69 -12.34
CA VAL A 151 1.81 4.42 -13.57
C VAL A 151 1.42 5.87 -13.40
N THR A 152 2.31 6.79 -13.79
CA THR A 152 2.04 8.23 -13.85
C THR A 152 1.92 8.67 -15.31
N ARG A 153 0.89 9.46 -15.61
CA ARG A 153 0.64 10.06 -16.91
C ARG A 153 0.25 11.53 -16.75
N CYS A 154 0.40 12.30 -17.81
CA CYS A 154 0.06 13.72 -17.85
C CYS A 154 -0.85 14.04 -19.06
N GLY A 155 -1.49 15.21 -19.03
CA GLY A 155 -2.35 15.69 -20.11
C GLY A 155 -3.83 15.26 -19.98
N ASN A 156 -4.59 15.36 -21.06
CA ASN A 156 -6.05 15.26 -21.01
C ASN A 156 -6.61 13.84 -20.87
N GLU A 157 -5.87 12.81 -21.28
CA GLU A 157 -6.29 11.40 -21.22
C GLU A 157 -5.46 10.59 -20.20
N ARG A 158 -4.80 11.26 -19.29
CA ARG A 158 -3.82 10.70 -18.34
C ARG A 158 -4.35 9.51 -17.53
N VAL A 159 -5.62 9.53 -17.09
CA VAL A 159 -6.24 8.41 -16.34
C VAL A 159 -6.42 7.21 -17.25
N ALA A 160 -7.00 7.40 -18.44
CA ALA A 160 -7.22 6.31 -19.40
C ALA A 160 -5.90 5.69 -19.87
N GLU A 161 -4.89 6.51 -20.15
CA GLU A 161 -3.54 6.05 -20.53
C GLU A 161 -2.88 5.26 -19.41
N ALA A 162 -2.92 5.76 -18.16
CA ALA A 162 -2.34 5.08 -17.01
C ALA A 162 -2.99 3.71 -16.77
N ILE A 163 -4.32 3.62 -16.82
CA ILE A 163 -5.07 2.37 -16.70
C ILE A 163 -4.71 1.42 -17.85
N GLY A 164 -4.65 1.93 -19.09
CA GLY A 164 -4.25 1.16 -20.26
C GLY A 164 -2.85 0.56 -20.14
N ASP A 165 -1.90 1.30 -19.55
CA ASP A 165 -0.54 0.81 -19.30
C ASP A 165 -0.52 -0.28 -18.23
N ILE A 166 -1.27 -0.13 -17.14
CA ILE A 166 -1.41 -1.14 -16.10
C ILE A 166 -2.01 -2.43 -16.71
N LYS A 167 -3.09 -2.31 -17.48
CA LYS A 167 -3.71 -3.47 -18.17
C LYS A 167 -2.71 -4.20 -19.08
N ARG A 168 -1.88 -3.46 -19.82
CA ARG A 168 -0.84 -4.05 -20.68
C ARG A 168 0.28 -4.73 -19.88
N ALA A 169 0.64 -4.18 -18.72
CA ALA A 169 1.64 -4.77 -17.83
C ALA A 169 1.12 -6.05 -17.14
N LEU A 170 -0.18 -6.15 -16.93
CA LEU A 170 -0.85 -7.35 -16.42
C LEU A 170 -1.21 -8.24 -17.60
N SER A 171 -0.59 -9.41 -17.70
CA SER A 171 -1.01 -10.38 -18.74
C SER A 171 -2.47 -10.81 -18.54
N SER A 172 -3.18 -11.16 -19.64
CA SER A 172 -4.57 -11.63 -19.58
C SER A 172 -4.76 -12.77 -18.58
N SER A 173 -3.79 -13.70 -18.51
CA SER A 173 -3.84 -14.82 -17.55
C SER A 173 -3.74 -14.42 -16.08
N LYS A 174 -3.29 -13.19 -15.78
CA LYS A 174 -3.27 -12.65 -14.41
C LYS A 174 -4.57 -11.92 -14.11
N LEU A 175 -5.09 -11.15 -15.06
CA LEU A 175 -6.38 -10.48 -14.90
C LEU A 175 -7.51 -11.48 -14.59
N ASP A 176 -7.51 -12.64 -15.24
CA ASP A 176 -8.49 -13.71 -15.02
C ASP A 176 -8.40 -14.36 -13.62
N LYS A 177 -7.33 -14.10 -12.87
CA LYS A 177 -7.09 -14.66 -11.52
C LYS A 177 -7.26 -13.63 -10.41
N ILE A 178 -7.59 -12.38 -10.75
CA ILE A 178 -7.82 -11.35 -9.75
C ILE A 178 -9.15 -11.65 -9.04
N GLU A 179 -9.09 -11.75 -7.73
CA GLU A 179 -10.26 -11.87 -6.87
C GLU A 179 -10.61 -10.55 -6.19
N ARG A 180 -9.58 -9.72 -5.94
CA ARG A 180 -9.70 -8.44 -5.24
C ARG A 180 -8.82 -7.39 -5.90
N LEU A 181 -9.33 -6.18 -6.04
CA LEU A 181 -8.65 -5.07 -6.70
C LEU A 181 -8.87 -3.77 -5.93
N SER A 182 -7.79 -3.09 -5.59
CA SER A 182 -7.83 -1.72 -5.09
C SER A 182 -7.17 -0.79 -6.10
N ILE A 183 -7.85 0.31 -6.45
CA ILE A 183 -7.35 1.30 -7.40
C ILE A 183 -7.27 2.66 -6.71
N PHE A 184 -6.08 3.26 -6.72
CA PHE A 184 -5.84 4.57 -6.13
C PHE A 184 -5.43 5.57 -7.20
N LEU A 185 -6.09 6.72 -7.21
CA LEU A 185 -5.73 7.86 -8.06
C LEU A 185 -5.14 8.96 -7.20
N TYR A 186 -3.97 9.44 -7.60
CA TYR A 186 -3.29 10.58 -6.96
C TYR A 186 -3.16 11.71 -7.98
N PHE A 187 -3.41 12.94 -7.56
CA PHE A 187 -3.32 14.12 -8.41
C PHE A 187 -3.06 15.38 -7.58
N ASN A 188 -2.50 16.42 -8.22
CA ASN A 188 -2.37 17.74 -7.58
C ASN A 188 -3.72 18.49 -7.67
N LYS A 189 -4.40 18.65 -6.52
CA LYS A 189 -5.70 19.35 -6.48
C LYS A 189 -5.60 20.88 -6.73
N GLU A 190 -4.43 21.46 -6.50
CA GLU A 190 -4.14 22.88 -6.72
C GLU A 190 -3.51 23.12 -8.10
N GLY A 191 -3.31 22.07 -8.90
CA GLY A 191 -2.73 22.13 -10.23
C GLY A 191 -3.64 22.82 -11.25
N GLU A 192 -3.06 23.25 -12.36
CA GLU A 192 -3.77 23.92 -13.47
C GLU A 192 -4.79 23.00 -14.16
N LEU A 193 -4.60 21.67 -14.06
CA LEU A 193 -5.48 20.67 -14.64
C LEU A 193 -6.02 19.72 -13.53
N PRO A 194 -7.04 20.14 -12.77
CA PRO A 194 -7.64 19.30 -11.74
C PRO A 194 -8.30 18.05 -12.33
N LEU A 195 -8.39 16.99 -11.52
CA LEU A 195 -9.08 15.77 -11.93
C LEU A 195 -10.59 16.05 -12.13
N VAL A 196 -11.12 15.67 -13.29
CA VAL A 196 -12.52 15.90 -13.65
C VAL A 196 -13.30 14.58 -13.72
N ILE A 197 -14.62 14.67 -13.52
CA ILE A 197 -15.51 13.48 -13.50
C ILE A 197 -15.42 12.67 -14.81
N GLN A 198 -15.22 13.33 -15.94
CA GLN A 198 -15.09 12.67 -17.24
C GLN A 198 -13.89 11.72 -17.30
N GLU A 199 -12.79 12.03 -16.60
CA GLU A 199 -11.61 11.16 -16.53
C GLU A 199 -11.91 9.88 -15.72
N MET A 200 -12.91 9.92 -14.81
CA MET A 200 -13.32 8.76 -14.02
C MET A 200 -14.07 7.70 -14.85
N THR A 201 -14.49 8.03 -16.08
CA THR A 201 -15.12 7.06 -16.98
C THR A 201 -14.19 5.87 -17.25
N ALA A 202 -12.90 6.13 -17.48
CA ALA A 202 -11.92 5.07 -17.70
C ALA A 202 -11.79 4.11 -16.50
N LEU A 203 -11.98 4.62 -15.27
CA LEU A 203 -12.02 3.80 -14.06
C LEU A 203 -13.29 2.94 -13.99
N THR A 204 -14.45 3.53 -14.28
CA THR A 204 -15.71 2.77 -14.28
C THR A 204 -15.75 1.72 -15.40
N ASP A 205 -15.14 2.01 -16.53
CA ASP A 205 -15.04 1.07 -17.64
C ASP A 205 -14.21 -0.16 -17.25
N ILE A 206 -13.02 0.04 -16.66
CA ILE A 206 -12.20 -1.11 -16.21
C ILE A 206 -12.92 -1.94 -15.16
N ILE A 207 -13.60 -1.32 -14.20
CA ILE A 207 -14.35 -2.05 -13.17
C ILE A 207 -15.50 -2.85 -13.80
N SER A 208 -16.19 -2.30 -14.78
CA SER A 208 -17.30 -2.98 -15.47
C SER A 208 -16.86 -4.16 -16.37
N GLU A 209 -15.60 -4.19 -16.78
CA GLU A 209 -15.01 -5.30 -17.52
C GLU A 209 -14.59 -6.48 -16.63
N LEU A 210 -14.50 -6.28 -15.30
CA LEU A 210 -14.14 -7.33 -14.37
C LEU A 210 -15.30 -8.33 -14.18
N PRO A 211 -14.99 -9.62 -13.90
CA PRO A 211 -16.02 -10.56 -13.46
C PRO A 211 -16.77 -10.07 -12.22
N GLU A 212 -18.07 -10.34 -12.13
CA GLU A 212 -18.90 -9.95 -10.97
C GLU A 212 -18.39 -10.51 -9.63
N SER A 213 -17.58 -11.57 -9.67
CA SER A 213 -16.94 -12.15 -8.47
C SER A 213 -15.77 -11.34 -7.94
N VAL A 214 -15.25 -10.38 -8.69
CA VAL A 214 -14.10 -9.57 -8.27
C VAL A 214 -14.56 -8.47 -7.33
N TYR A 215 -14.02 -8.48 -6.12
CA TYR A 215 -14.19 -7.35 -5.20
C TYR A 215 -13.30 -6.19 -5.65
N ALA A 216 -13.89 -5.11 -6.11
CA ALA A 216 -13.17 -3.92 -6.56
C ALA A 216 -13.54 -2.69 -5.72
N ILE A 217 -12.52 -2.01 -5.21
CA ILE A 217 -12.64 -0.75 -4.48
C ILE A 217 -11.69 0.29 -5.08
N TRP A 218 -12.06 1.55 -5.01
CA TRP A 218 -11.22 2.63 -5.50
C TRP A 218 -11.28 3.86 -4.61
N ALA A 219 -10.22 4.65 -4.62
CA ALA A 219 -10.13 5.88 -3.85
C ALA A 219 -9.32 6.96 -4.59
N VAL A 220 -9.50 8.20 -4.17
CA VAL A 220 -8.88 9.37 -4.80
C VAL A 220 -8.20 10.24 -3.74
N TYR A 221 -6.94 10.57 -3.97
CA TYR A 221 -6.09 11.30 -3.04
C TYR A 221 -5.49 12.54 -3.68
N PRO A 222 -5.57 13.70 -3.03
CA PRO A 222 -4.73 14.82 -3.38
C PRO A 222 -3.27 14.51 -3.00
N ASP A 223 -2.33 14.84 -3.89
CA ASP A 223 -0.89 14.75 -3.65
C ASP A 223 -0.21 16.00 -4.23
N GLU A 224 0.10 16.95 -3.36
CA GLU A 224 0.69 18.25 -3.75
C GLU A 224 2.14 18.10 -4.26
N SER A 225 2.76 16.94 -4.11
CA SER A 225 4.09 16.67 -4.67
C SER A 225 4.06 16.35 -6.16
N MET A 226 2.88 16.10 -6.73
CA MET A 226 2.71 15.83 -8.15
C MET A 226 2.66 17.13 -8.97
N LYS A 227 3.05 17.05 -10.24
CA LYS A 227 2.94 18.19 -11.15
C LYS A 227 1.47 18.48 -11.47
N ASP A 228 1.22 19.68 -11.94
CA ASP A 228 -0.12 20.24 -12.15
C ASP A 228 -1.02 19.42 -13.09
N ASP A 229 -0.40 18.75 -14.06
CA ASP A 229 -1.09 17.98 -15.09
C ASP A 229 -0.90 16.45 -14.96
N GLU A 230 -0.29 16.00 -13.87
CA GLU A 230 -0.04 14.57 -13.64
C GLU A 230 -1.19 13.87 -12.89
N VAL A 231 -1.41 12.61 -13.22
CA VAL A 231 -2.17 11.64 -12.43
C VAL A 231 -1.33 10.36 -12.27
N LYS A 232 -1.23 9.87 -11.04
CA LYS A 232 -0.70 8.54 -10.77
C LYS A 232 -1.86 7.59 -10.46
N VAL A 233 -1.90 6.47 -11.14
CA VAL A 233 -2.81 5.34 -10.86
C VAL A 233 -1.99 4.19 -10.28
N THR A 234 -2.45 3.67 -9.17
CA THR A 234 -1.82 2.53 -8.48
C THR A 234 -2.84 1.46 -8.25
#